data_72791d92d93602aee7ab743b24440b78
#
_entry.id   72791d92d93602aee7ab743b24440b78
#
_cell.length_a   1.000
_cell.length_b   1.000
_cell.length_c   1.000
_cell.angle_alpha   90.00
_cell.angle_beta   90.00
_cell.angle_gamma   90.00
#
_symmetry.space_group_name_H-M   'P 1'
#
loop_
_entity.id
_entity.type
_entity.pdbx_description
1 polymer ?
#
loop_
_entity_poly.entity_id
_entity_poly.type
_entity_poly.pdbx_seq_one_letter_code
_entity_poly.pdbx_strand_id
1 'polypeptide(L)'
;MKVLLSLALLFGFFAEAKNLNPDDIYFNVYRNGSKIGYHKINFNNDNNSTNPYVEIKFEVTFLGFTVYDYFHQNNENWVDNSLVKLKTKTDKNGEDLFCNVNKIDNATSLDGTNNKEDIYENILPTSYWNYKLVEDKKNKKVLNTQDCSFIDFKIEYLGEEKIYNNEMFAEHFKLTGKEFTGDDVDIDIWYKDSQWVKMIFYKDGSEIEYFLKDFDNNE
;
A
#
# COMPACT_ATOMS: atom_id res chain seq x y z
N MET A 1 39.97 -54.18 -8.27
CA MET A 1 38.93 -53.32 -8.84
C MET A 1 38.21 -52.63 -7.67
N LYS A 2 38.63 -51.38 -7.35
CA LYS A 2 38.08 -50.60 -6.23
C LYS A 2 37.00 -49.67 -6.80
N VAL A 3 35.76 -49.89 -6.38
CA VAL A 3 34.63 -49.00 -6.71
C VAL A 3 34.61 -47.86 -5.68
N LEU A 4 34.89 -46.65 -6.12
CA LEU A 4 34.70 -45.44 -5.34
C LEU A 4 33.20 -45.03 -5.45
N LEU A 5 32.49 -45.12 -4.32
CA LEU A 5 31.12 -44.59 -4.20
C LEU A 5 31.22 -43.10 -3.86
N SER A 6 30.88 -42.25 -4.83
CA SER A 6 30.83 -40.79 -4.63
C SER A 6 29.50 -40.41 -4.02
N LEU A 7 29.50 -40.01 -2.74
CA LEU A 7 28.32 -39.52 -2.03
C LEU A 7 28.14 -38.02 -2.35
N ALA A 8 27.20 -37.68 -3.22
CA ALA A 8 26.85 -36.32 -3.51
C ALA A 8 25.95 -35.79 -2.39
N LEU A 9 26.48 -34.91 -1.54
CA LEU A 9 25.71 -34.14 -0.56
C LEU A 9 24.91 -33.04 -1.29
N LEU A 10 23.62 -33.24 -1.44
CA LEU A 10 22.67 -32.20 -1.86
C LEU A 10 22.45 -31.25 -0.68
N PHE A 11 23.13 -30.11 -0.71
CA PHE A 11 22.77 -28.96 0.15
C PHE A 11 21.48 -28.34 -0.41
N GLY A 12 20.35 -28.68 0.19
CA GLY A 12 19.13 -27.94 -0.01
C GLY A 12 19.27 -26.55 0.59
N PHE A 13 19.36 -25.53 -0.24
CA PHE A 13 19.13 -24.15 0.21
C PHE A 13 17.65 -23.99 0.55
N PHE A 14 17.31 -24.09 1.83
CA PHE A 14 16.08 -23.56 2.33
C PHE A 14 16.23 -22.03 2.30
N ALA A 15 15.59 -21.38 1.35
CA ALA A 15 15.35 -19.94 1.44
C ALA A 15 14.43 -19.74 2.64
N GLU A 16 14.97 -19.31 3.78
CA GLU A 16 14.15 -18.78 4.86
C GLU A 16 13.36 -17.61 4.29
N ALA A 17 12.03 -17.74 4.27
CA ALA A 17 11.14 -16.62 4.04
C ALA A 17 11.41 -15.62 5.15
N LYS A 18 12.09 -14.52 4.81
CA LYS A 18 12.36 -13.41 5.73
C LYS A 18 11.00 -12.89 6.18
N ASN A 19 10.60 -13.17 7.42
CA ASN A 19 9.48 -12.51 8.05
C ASN A 19 9.85 -11.03 8.10
N LEU A 20 9.32 -10.28 7.15
CA LEU A 20 9.43 -8.83 7.13
C LEU A 20 8.56 -8.33 8.28
N ASN A 21 9.19 -7.88 9.34
CA ASN A 21 8.57 -7.08 10.36
C ASN A 21 8.81 -5.63 9.92
N PRO A 22 7.90 -5.00 9.15
CA PRO A 22 8.14 -3.66 8.66
C PRO A 22 8.15 -2.69 9.84
N ASP A 23 9.05 -1.71 9.76
CA ASP A 23 9.05 -0.57 10.67
C ASP A 23 7.86 0.34 10.38
N ASP A 24 7.42 1.11 11.39
CA ASP A 24 6.38 2.12 11.23
C ASP A 24 6.75 3.12 10.13
N ILE A 25 5.76 3.52 9.34
CA ILE A 25 5.94 4.45 8.23
C ILE A 25 5.18 5.73 8.53
N TYR A 26 5.82 6.88 8.35
CA TYR A 26 5.20 8.18 8.51
C TYR A 26 5.53 9.09 7.33
N PHE A 27 4.49 9.52 6.57
CA PHE A 27 4.62 10.52 5.52
C PHE A 27 3.98 11.84 5.93
N ASN A 28 4.68 12.94 5.67
CA ASN A 28 4.07 14.23 5.46
C ASN A 28 3.50 14.29 4.04
N VAL A 29 2.31 14.85 3.87
CA VAL A 29 1.64 14.92 2.57
C VAL A 29 1.48 16.35 2.14
N TYR A 30 1.89 16.61 0.90
CA TYR A 30 1.93 17.93 0.28
C TYR A 30 1.00 17.97 -0.94
N ARG A 31 0.38 19.11 -1.16
CA ARG A 31 -0.34 19.45 -2.39
C ARG A 31 0.31 20.64 -3.04
N ASN A 32 0.88 20.47 -4.24
CA ASN A 32 1.62 21.53 -4.94
C ASN A 32 2.65 22.23 -4.02
N GLY A 33 3.41 21.45 -3.23
CA GLY A 33 4.42 21.94 -2.28
C GLY A 33 3.89 22.49 -0.95
N SER A 34 2.58 22.56 -0.72
CA SER A 34 1.99 22.98 0.56
C SER A 34 1.56 21.76 1.38
N LYS A 35 2.01 21.67 2.64
CA LYS A 35 1.63 20.56 3.54
C LYS A 35 0.12 20.59 3.79
N ILE A 36 -0.54 19.45 3.55
CA ILE A 36 -1.98 19.28 3.74
C ILE A 36 -2.32 18.25 4.81
N GLY A 37 -1.34 17.46 5.28
CA GLY A 37 -1.62 16.44 6.27
C GLY A 37 -0.54 15.37 6.38
N TYR A 38 -1.00 14.15 6.69
CA TYR A 38 -0.11 13.01 6.92
C TYR A 38 -0.76 11.68 6.52
N HIS A 39 0.11 10.66 6.34
CA HIS A 39 -0.25 9.26 6.26
C HIS A 39 0.69 8.48 7.18
N LYS A 40 0.16 7.76 8.14
CA LYS A 40 0.94 6.90 9.05
C LYS A 40 0.45 5.46 9.01
N ILE A 41 1.41 4.55 9.18
CA ILE A 41 1.20 3.12 9.29
C ILE A 41 1.97 2.64 10.50
N ASN A 42 1.27 2.10 11.49
CA ASN A 42 1.86 1.48 12.67
C ASN A 42 1.68 -0.03 12.58
N PHE A 43 2.74 -0.79 12.77
CA PHE A 43 2.73 -2.24 12.68
C PHE A 43 2.70 -2.88 14.07
N ASN A 44 1.53 -3.40 14.45
CA ASN A 44 1.35 -4.15 15.69
C ASN A 44 1.46 -5.65 15.40
N ASN A 45 2.69 -6.12 15.19
CA ASN A 45 2.96 -7.49 14.77
C ASN A 45 3.04 -8.45 15.97
N ASP A 46 2.55 -9.66 15.77
CA ASP A 46 2.81 -10.80 16.66
C ASP A 46 3.55 -11.92 15.90
N ASN A 47 3.82 -13.05 16.56
CA ASN A 47 4.67 -14.10 16.01
C ASN A 47 4.18 -14.69 14.69
N ASN A 48 2.89 -14.58 14.36
CA ASN A 48 2.28 -15.23 13.21
C ASN A 48 1.46 -14.28 12.34
N SER A 49 1.31 -13.01 12.74
CA SER A 49 0.51 -12.05 11.98
C SER A 49 1.14 -10.67 11.89
N THR A 50 0.89 -10.00 10.77
CA THR A 50 1.21 -8.59 10.57
C THR A 50 -0.09 -7.80 10.65
N ASN A 51 -0.13 -6.81 11.55
CA ASN A 51 -1.34 -6.05 11.88
C ASN A 51 -1.10 -4.56 11.70
N PRO A 52 -1.08 -4.04 10.45
CA PRO A 52 -0.95 -2.62 10.21
C PRO A 52 -2.22 -1.87 10.60
N TYR A 53 -2.03 -0.75 11.29
CA TYR A 53 -3.02 0.29 11.47
C TYR A 53 -2.63 1.50 10.65
N VAL A 54 -3.46 1.86 9.68
CA VAL A 54 -3.26 3.00 8.79
C VAL A 54 -4.15 4.14 9.23
N GLU A 55 -3.61 5.35 9.27
CA GLU A 55 -4.36 6.58 9.48
C GLU A 55 -3.89 7.65 8.50
N ILE A 56 -4.83 8.22 7.75
CA ILE A 56 -4.60 9.28 6.78
C ILE A 56 -5.47 10.47 7.15
N LYS A 57 -4.88 11.66 7.18
CA LYS A 57 -5.64 12.90 7.37
C LYS A 57 -5.11 13.97 6.44
N PHE A 58 -6.00 14.56 5.64
CA PHE A 58 -5.73 15.71 4.79
C PHE A 58 -6.73 16.82 5.05
N GLU A 59 -6.27 18.04 5.03
CA GLU A 59 -7.11 19.23 5.07
C GLU A 59 -6.54 20.28 4.09
N VAL A 60 -7.36 20.70 3.13
CA VAL A 60 -7.01 21.77 2.21
C VAL A 60 -7.84 22.98 2.55
N THR A 61 -7.18 24.09 2.84
CA THR A 61 -7.81 25.38 3.15
C THR A 61 -7.60 26.38 2.03
N PHE A 62 -8.61 27.19 1.73
CA PHE A 62 -8.52 28.33 0.81
C PHE A 62 -9.17 29.55 1.43
N LEU A 63 -8.45 30.66 1.52
CA LEU A 63 -8.91 31.90 2.15
C LEU A 63 -9.48 31.71 3.58
N GLY A 64 -8.90 30.77 4.35
CA GLY A 64 -9.33 30.45 5.71
C GLY A 64 -10.53 29.52 5.83
N PHE A 65 -11.04 28.97 4.71
CA PHE A 65 -12.13 28.00 4.69
C PHE A 65 -11.58 26.63 4.26
N THR A 66 -12.01 25.56 4.96
CA THR A 66 -11.73 24.18 4.53
C THR A 66 -12.52 23.91 3.25
N VAL A 67 -11.82 23.60 2.15
CA VAL A 67 -12.42 23.29 0.85
C VAL A 67 -12.35 21.81 0.52
N TYR A 68 -11.53 21.06 1.24
CA TYR A 68 -11.43 19.59 1.16
C TYR A 68 -10.96 19.04 2.50
N ASP A 69 -11.63 18.00 2.97
CA ASP A 69 -11.30 17.26 4.17
C ASP A 69 -11.34 15.74 3.86
N TYR A 70 -10.35 15.02 4.37
CA TYR A 70 -10.24 13.58 4.18
C TYR A 70 -9.67 12.93 5.43
N PHE A 71 -10.39 11.96 5.94
CA PHE A 71 -9.94 11.14 7.04
C PHE A 71 -10.18 9.65 6.74
N HIS A 72 -9.14 8.84 6.81
CA HIS A 72 -9.22 7.40 6.58
C HIS A 72 -8.52 6.63 7.68
N GLN A 73 -9.19 5.61 8.18
CA GLN A 73 -8.63 4.63 9.11
C GLN A 73 -8.80 3.23 8.52
N ASN A 74 -7.73 2.44 8.62
CA ASN A 74 -7.70 1.07 8.13
C ASN A 74 -6.99 0.18 9.15
N ASN A 75 -7.65 -0.92 9.54
CA ASN A 75 -7.09 -1.97 10.37
C ASN A 75 -7.02 -3.25 9.54
N GLU A 76 -5.84 -3.78 9.35
CA GLU A 76 -5.60 -5.02 8.63
C GLU A 76 -5.09 -6.12 9.57
N ASN A 77 -5.38 -7.37 9.22
CA ASN A 77 -4.76 -8.54 9.81
C ASN A 77 -4.31 -9.48 8.68
N TRP A 78 -3.02 -9.78 8.66
CA TRP A 78 -2.37 -10.64 7.67
C TRP A 78 -1.79 -11.85 8.37
N VAL A 79 -2.11 -13.06 7.85
CA VAL A 79 -1.55 -14.33 8.31
C VAL A 79 -0.95 -15.04 7.09
N ASP A 80 0.28 -15.53 7.23
CA ASP A 80 1.01 -16.19 6.14
C ASP A 80 0.99 -15.38 4.83
N ASN A 81 1.18 -14.06 4.95
CA ASN A 81 1.12 -13.13 3.81
C ASN A 81 -0.22 -13.07 3.05
N SER A 82 -1.31 -13.53 3.65
CA SER A 82 -2.67 -13.41 3.12
C SER A 82 -3.48 -12.47 4.00
N LEU A 83 -4.24 -11.58 3.38
CA LEU A 83 -5.18 -10.72 4.10
C LEU A 83 -6.33 -11.58 4.62
N VAL A 84 -6.49 -11.64 5.95
CA VAL A 84 -7.58 -12.39 6.60
C VAL A 84 -8.69 -11.49 7.13
N LYS A 85 -8.34 -10.24 7.43
CA LYS A 85 -9.32 -9.24 7.89
C LYS A 85 -8.88 -7.83 7.52
N LEU A 86 -9.85 -7.02 7.11
CA LEU A 86 -9.69 -5.58 6.91
C LEU A 86 -10.96 -4.90 7.42
N LYS A 87 -10.78 -3.78 8.09
CA LYS A 87 -11.88 -2.92 8.50
C LYS A 87 -11.46 -1.47 8.32
N THR A 88 -12.21 -0.74 7.49
CA THR A 88 -11.94 0.66 7.22
C THR A 88 -13.11 1.56 7.55
N LYS A 89 -12.78 2.82 7.76
CA LYS A 89 -13.71 3.94 7.80
C LYS A 89 -13.07 5.11 7.09
N THR A 90 -13.79 5.71 6.16
CA THR A 90 -13.36 6.89 5.41
C THR A 90 -14.41 7.99 5.54
N ASP A 91 -13.98 9.18 5.87
CA ASP A 91 -14.74 10.41 5.66
C ASP A 91 -14.07 11.17 4.52
N LYS A 92 -14.78 11.35 3.42
CA LYS A 92 -14.30 12.07 2.24
C LYS A 92 -15.18 13.28 2.01
N ASN A 93 -14.76 14.40 2.57
CA ASN A 93 -15.50 15.67 2.43
C ASN A 93 -16.95 15.58 2.92
N GLY A 94 -17.17 14.88 4.06
CA GLY A 94 -18.49 14.64 4.65
C GLY A 94 -19.25 13.43 4.10
N GLU A 95 -18.66 12.67 3.17
CA GLU A 95 -19.20 11.40 2.69
C GLU A 95 -18.56 10.23 3.46
N ASP A 96 -19.39 9.49 4.20
CA ASP A 96 -18.94 8.30 4.94
C ASP A 96 -18.89 7.07 4.02
N LEU A 97 -17.67 6.49 3.87
CA LEU A 97 -17.42 5.26 3.12
C LEU A 97 -16.80 4.21 4.04
N PHE A 98 -16.93 2.94 3.68
CA PHE A 98 -16.30 1.84 4.43
C PHE A 98 -15.99 0.64 3.54
N CYS A 99 -15.07 -0.18 4.02
CA CYS A 99 -14.75 -1.50 3.46
C CYS A 99 -14.41 -2.47 4.58
N ASN A 100 -15.13 -3.59 4.63
CA ASN A 100 -14.85 -4.70 5.53
C ASN A 100 -14.51 -5.94 4.71
N VAL A 101 -13.45 -6.62 5.09
CA VAL A 101 -13.04 -7.91 4.52
C VAL A 101 -12.95 -8.91 5.65
N ASN A 102 -13.48 -10.11 5.44
CA ASN A 102 -13.36 -11.21 6.38
C ASN A 102 -13.18 -12.53 5.63
N LYS A 103 -12.03 -13.18 5.82
CA LYS A 103 -11.72 -14.47 5.21
C LYS A 103 -12.21 -15.58 6.14
N ILE A 104 -13.08 -16.46 5.63
CA ILE A 104 -13.59 -17.64 6.32
C ILE A 104 -13.32 -18.82 5.42
N ASP A 105 -12.46 -19.74 5.87
CA ASP A 105 -12.02 -20.89 5.09
C ASP A 105 -11.44 -20.47 3.72
N ASN A 106 -12.10 -20.84 2.63
CA ASN A 106 -11.69 -20.55 1.27
C ASN A 106 -12.40 -19.33 0.65
N ALA A 107 -13.36 -18.75 1.35
CA ALA A 107 -14.10 -17.57 0.90
C ALA A 107 -13.63 -16.32 1.60
N THR A 108 -13.55 -15.23 0.85
CA THR A 108 -13.29 -13.87 1.36
C THR A 108 -14.56 -13.05 1.15
N SER A 109 -15.23 -12.70 2.23
CA SER A 109 -16.43 -11.87 2.19
C SER A 109 -16.04 -10.40 2.17
N LEU A 110 -16.57 -9.66 1.21
CA LEU A 110 -16.49 -8.22 1.08
C LEU A 110 -17.82 -7.59 1.48
N ASP A 111 -17.77 -6.56 2.30
CA ASP A 111 -18.93 -5.74 2.68
C ASP A 111 -18.50 -4.28 2.76
N GLY A 112 -18.83 -3.50 1.74
CA GLY A 112 -18.42 -2.11 1.63
C GLY A 112 -19.45 -1.24 0.93
N THR A 113 -19.12 0.04 0.83
CA THR A 113 -20.01 1.04 0.25
C THR A 113 -20.34 0.72 -1.22
N ASN A 114 -19.36 0.33 -2.01
CA ASN A 114 -19.50 0.12 -3.45
C ASN A 114 -19.44 -1.36 -3.89
N ASN A 115 -19.19 -2.28 -2.96
CA ASN A 115 -19.16 -3.70 -3.31
C ASN A 115 -19.55 -4.58 -2.11
N LYS A 116 -20.34 -5.63 -2.38
CA LYS A 116 -20.73 -6.63 -1.42
C LYS A 116 -20.83 -7.99 -2.12
N GLU A 117 -19.82 -8.84 -1.91
CA GLU A 117 -19.73 -10.15 -2.53
C GLU A 117 -18.79 -11.07 -1.76
N ASP A 118 -18.87 -12.37 -2.06
CA ASP A 118 -17.89 -13.36 -1.64
C ASP A 118 -16.97 -13.70 -2.82
N ILE A 119 -15.66 -13.67 -2.58
CA ILE A 119 -14.64 -14.03 -3.57
C ILE A 119 -13.78 -15.17 -3.07
N TYR A 120 -13.14 -15.91 -3.99
CA TYR A 120 -12.35 -17.12 -3.69
C TYR A 120 -10.87 -16.96 -4.06
N GLU A 121 -10.41 -15.73 -4.18
CA GLU A 121 -9.03 -15.38 -4.50
C GLU A 121 -8.39 -14.56 -3.39
N ASN A 122 -7.06 -14.52 -3.38
CA ASN A 122 -6.34 -13.61 -2.49
C ASN A 122 -6.40 -12.20 -3.04
N ILE A 123 -6.67 -11.25 -2.18
CA ILE A 123 -6.75 -9.83 -2.52
C ILE A 123 -5.60 -9.04 -1.91
N LEU A 124 -5.19 -8.00 -2.62
CA LEU A 124 -4.29 -6.96 -2.12
C LEU A 124 -5.09 -5.66 -2.02
N PRO A 125 -5.04 -4.96 -0.88
CA PRO A 125 -5.67 -3.66 -0.72
C PRO A 125 -4.76 -2.51 -1.20
N THR A 126 -5.34 -1.34 -1.42
CA THR A 126 -4.65 -0.08 -1.75
C THR A 126 -3.94 0.56 -0.56
N SER A 127 -3.44 -0.21 0.38
CA SER A 127 -2.67 0.30 1.53
C SER A 127 -1.21 0.60 1.22
N TYR A 128 -0.72 0.18 0.06
CA TYR A 128 0.58 0.47 -0.56
C TYR A 128 1.83 0.01 0.21
N TRP A 129 1.76 -0.23 1.52
CA TRP A 129 2.89 -0.69 2.32
C TRP A 129 3.38 -2.09 1.91
N ASN A 130 2.49 -2.92 1.35
CA ASN A 130 2.81 -4.30 0.98
C ASN A 130 3.46 -4.36 -0.41
N TYR A 131 4.76 -4.61 -0.45
CA TYR A 131 5.55 -4.69 -1.67
C TYR A 131 5.05 -5.73 -2.69
N LYS A 132 4.25 -6.73 -2.26
CA LYS A 132 3.61 -7.69 -3.15
C LYS A 132 2.74 -7.03 -4.24
N LEU A 133 2.34 -5.80 -4.03
CA LEU A 133 1.63 -5.02 -5.03
C LEU A 133 2.45 -4.92 -6.34
N VAL A 134 3.76 -4.74 -6.25
CA VAL A 134 4.66 -4.48 -7.38
C VAL A 134 5.72 -5.56 -7.61
N GLU A 135 5.91 -6.49 -6.67
CA GLU A 135 7.02 -7.47 -6.61
C GLU A 135 7.21 -8.25 -7.91
N ASP A 136 6.13 -8.75 -8.50
CA ASP A 136 6.17 -9.56 -9.73
C ASP A 136 6.05 -8.72 -11.02
N LYS A 137 5.97 -7.39 -10.90
CA LYS A 137 5.88 -6.43 -12.03
C LYS A 137 4.73 -6.72 -13.00
N LYS A 138 3.63 -7.28 -12.50
CA LYS A 138 2.46 -7.65 -13.30
C LYS A 138 1.25 -6.81 -12.90
N ASN A 139 0.34 -6.63 -13.87
CA ASN A 139 -0.94 -5.99 -13.60
C ASN A 139 -1.71 -6.74 -12.51
N LYS A 140 -2.41 -5.99 -11.66
CA LYS A 140 -3.14 -6.53 -10.51
C LYS A 140 -4.50 -5.89 -10.34
N LYS A 141 -5.47 -6.71 -10.00
CA LYS A 141 -6.75 -6.26 -9.46
C LYS A 141 -6.58 -6.03 -7.96
N VAL A 142 -6.79 -4.80 -7.51
CA VAL A 142 -6.50 -4.34 -6.14
C VAL A 142 -7.79 -3.81 -5.51
N LEU A 143 -8.01 -4.15 -4.25
CA LEU A 143 -9.18 -3.69 -3.48
C LEU A 143 -8.95 -2.26 -3.00
N ASN A 144 -9.84 -1.35 -3.38
CA ASN A 144 -9.86 0.00 -2.83
C ASN A 144 -10.34 -0.04 -1.38
N THR A 145 -9.48 0.34 -0.46
CA THR A 145 -9.78 0.32 0.98
C THR A 145 -10.79 1.37 1.42
N GLN A 146 -11.12 2.36 0.58
CA GLN A 146 -12.10 3.36 0.91
C GLN A 146 -13.53 2.81 0.88
N ASP A 147 -13.86 1.94 -0.10
CA ASP A 147 -15.22 1.62 -0.46
C ASP A 147 -15.49 0.17 -0.89
N CYS A 148 -14.47 -0.70 -0.85
CA CYS A 148 -14.46 -2.08 -1.35
C CYS A 148 -14.61 -2.24 -2.88
N SER A 149 -14.54 -1.20 -3.68
CA SER A 149 -14.46 -1.35 -5.13
C SER A 149 -13.12 -1.94 -5.56
N PHE A 150 -12.99 -2.34 -6.80
CA PHE A 150 -11.73 -2.83 -7.35
C PHE A 150 -11.13 -1.85 -8.35
N ILE A 151 -9.80 -1.79 -8.36
CA ILE A 151 -9.01 -1.07 -9.36
C ILE A 151 -8.14 -2.09 -10.09
N ASP A 152 -8.22 -2.11 -11.42
CA ASP A 152 -7.33 -2.90 -12.27
C ASP A 152 -6.09 -2.05 -12.58
N PHE A 153 -5.02 -2.27 -11.80
CA PHE A 153 -3.76 -1.56 -12.02
C PHE A 153 -2.94 -2.18 -13.15
N LYS A 154 -2.56 -1.34 -14.11
CA LYS A 154 -1.40 -1.58 -14.96
C LYS A 154 -0.17 -1.13 -14.18
N ILE A 155 0.82 -2.01 -14.03
CA ILE A 155 2.05 -1.77 -13.27
C ILE A 155 3.23 -1.78 -14.22
N GLU A 156 4.00 -0.70 -14.21
CA GLU A 156 5.23 -0.55 -15.00
C GLU A 156 6.41 -0.28 -14.07
N TYR A 157 7.48 -1.07 -14.20
CA TYR A 157 8.73 -0.83 -13.50
C TYR A 157 9.60 0.13 -14.31
N LEU A 158 9.94 1.28 -13.74
CA LEU A 158 10.69 2.34 -14.40
C LEU A 158 12.19 2.29 -14.10
N GLY A 159 12.63 1.40 -13.21
CA GLY A 159 14.03 1.23 -12.82
C GLY A 159 14.30 1.71 -11.40
N GLU A 160 15.58 1.86 -11.07
CA GLU A 160 16.04 2.43 -9.81
C GLU A 160 16.50 3.86 -10.03
N GLU A 161 16.16 4.74 -9.10
CA GLU A 161 16.62 6.11 -9.14
C GLU A 161 16.95 6.67 -7.75
N LYS A 162 17.62 7.79 -7.73
CA LYS A 162 17.92 8.52 -6.51
C LYS A 162 16.78 9.48 -6.17
N ILE A 163 16.28 9.38 -4.95
CA ILE A 163 15.29 10.26 -4.35
C ILE A 163 15.88 11.03 -3.16
N TYR A 164 15.14 11.96 -2.57
CA TYR A 164 15.52 12.73 -1.39
C TYR A 164 16.90 13.38 -1.52
N ASN A 165 17.06 14.26 -2.54
CA ASN A 165 18.34 14.95 -2.83
C ASN A 165 19.54 14.02 -3.02
N ASN A 166 19.32 12.86 -3.61
CA ASN A 166 20.29 11.79 -3.83
C ASN A 166 20.75 11.01 -2.57
N GLU A 167 20.02 11.11 -1.48
CA GLU A 167 20.35 10.40 -0.23
C GLU A 167 19.87 8.94 -0.23
N MET A 168 18.90 8.60 -1.11
CA MET A 168 18.32 7.26 -1.16
C MET A 168 18.20 6.76 -2.60
N PHE A 169 18.61 5.50 -2.85
CA PHE A 169 18.24 4.74 -4.06
C PHE A 169 16.97 3.95 -3.80
N ALA A 170 16.01 4.01 -4.72
CA ALA A 170 14.74 3.30 -4.61
C ALA A 170 14.26 2.81 -5.97
N GLU A 171 13.53 1.69 -5.97
CA GLU A 171 12.83 1.16 -7.14
C GLU A 171 11.60 2.02 -7.43
N HIS A 172 11.47 2.47 -8.68
CA HIS A 172 10.36 3.30 -9.14
C HIS A 172 9.37 2.48 -9.96
N PHE A 173 8.10 2.58 -9.61
CA PHE A 173 6.98 1.96 -10.31
C PHE A 173 5.94 3.00 -10.66
N LYS A 174 5.31 2.80 -11.84
CA LYS A 174 4.13 3.54 -12.28
C LYS A 174 2.91 2.64 -12.20
N LEU A 175 1.87 3.09 -11.51
CA LEU A 175 0.59 2.41 -11.40
C LEU A 175 -0.49 3.26 -12.07
N THR A 176 -1.17 2.70 -13.07
CA THR A 176 -2.28 3.38 -13.74
C THR A 176 -3.53 2.52 -13.72
N GLY A 177 -4.70 3.14 -13.60
CA GLY A 177 -5.98 2.44 -13.53
C GLY A 177 -7.17 3.38 -13.54
N LYS A 178 -8.34 2.88 -13.15
CA LYS A 178 -9.54 3.69 -12.97
C LYS A 178 -10.24 3.34 -11.66
N GLU A 179 -10.68 4.37 -10.94
CA GLU A 179 -11.58 4.22 -9.80
C GLU A 179 -12.97 3.77 -10.26
N PHE A 180 -13.79 3.29 -9.33
CA PHE A 180 -15.19 2.94 -9.56
C PHE A 180 -16.00 4.09 -10.15
N THR A 181 -15.69 5.33 -9.78
CA THR A 181 -16.28 6.56 -10.33
C THR A 181 -15.92 6.83 -11.79
N GLY A 182 -14.92 6.12 -12.32
CA GLY A 182 -14.37 6.33 -13.67
C GLY A 182 -13.19 7.30 -13.71
N ASP A 183 -12.82 7.89 -12.56
CA ASP A 183 -11.66 8.77 -12.46
C ASP A 183 -10.37 7.99 -12.74
N ASP A 184 -9.44 8.63 -13.45
CA ASP A 184 -8.13 8.05 -13.70
C ASP A 184 -7.28 8.01 -12.42
N VAL A 185 -6.60 6.88 -12.23
CA VAL A 185 -5.57 6.72 -11.20
C VAL A 185 -4.22 6.72 -11.89
N ASP A 186 -3.34 7.60 -11.47
CA ASP A 186 -1.99 7.79 -11.98
C ASP A 186 -1.05 8.03 -10.81
N ILE A 187 -0.28 6.99 -10.44
CA ILE A 187 0.56 6.96 -9.25
C ILE A 187 1.99 6.62 -9.63
N ASP A 188 2.94 7.42 -9.22
CA ASP A 188 4.35 7.08 -9.12
C ASP A 188 4.65 6.67 -7.68
N ILE A 189 5.25 5.49 -7.48
CA ILE A 189 5.53 4.94 -6.14
C ILE A 189 6.94 4.35 -6.09
N TRP A 190 7.62 4.57 -4.95
CA TRP A 190 8.98 4.11 -4.75
C TRP A 190 9.10 3.20 -3.54
N TYR A 191 9.89 2.14 -3.72
CA TYR A 191 10.23 1.20 -2.68
C TYR A 191 11.74 1.07 -2.52
N LYS A 192 12.21 0.99 -1.28
CA LYS A 192 13.58 0.64 -0.92
C LYS A 192 13.55 -0.58 -0.02
N ASP A 193 14.28 -1.64 -0.38
CA ASP A 193 14.33 -2.89 0.39
C ASP A 193 12.93 -3.43 0.73
N SER A 194 11.99 -3.33 -0.23
CA SER A 194 10.57 -3.67 -0.08
C SER A 194 9.76 -2.76 0.84
N GLN A 195 10.32 -1.70 1.38
CA GLN A 195 9.60 -0.68 2.16
C GLN A 195 9.14 0.46 1.27
N TRP A 196 7.88 0.86 1.40
CA TRP A 196 7.35 2.04 0.74
C TRP A 196 7.98 3.31 1.29
N VAL A 197 8.62 4.11 0.41
CA VAL A 197 9.41 5.27 0.83
C VAL A 197 8.95 6.59 0.20
N LYS A 198 8.22 6.57 -0.92
CA LYS A 198 7.73 7.78 -1.58
C LYS A 198 6.53 7.47 -2.47
N MET A 199 5.65 8.44 -2.67
CA MET A 199 4.57 8.37 -3.66
C MET A 199 4.25 9.77 -4.19
N ILE A 200 3.91 9.85 -5.47
CA ILE A 200 3.33 11.03 -6.10
C ILE A 200 2.11 10.58 -6.89
N PHE A 201 1.02 11.32 -6.80
CA PHE A 201 -0.12 11.12 -7.70
C PHE A 201 -0.77 12.46 -8.05
N TYR A 202 -1.54 12.46 -9.13
CA TYR A 202 -2.24 13.65 -9.61
C TYR A 202 -3.74 13.49 -9.41
N LYS A 203 -4.37 14.47 -8.79
CA LYS A 203 -5.82 14.54 -8.59
C LYS A 203 -6.31 15.97 -8.81
N ASP A 204 -7.32 16.14 -9.68
CA ASP A 204 -7.94 17.44 -9.99
C ASP A 204 -6.90 18.52 -10.36
N GLY A 205 -5.91 18.13 -11.19
CA GLY A 205 -4.85 19.03 -11.65
C GLY A 205 -3.83 19.44 -10.58
N SER A 206 -3.87 18.80 -9.42
CA SER A 206 -2.89 19.03 -8.34
C SER A 206 -1.98 17.82 -8.19
N GLU A 207 -0.70 18.08 -7.93
CA GLU A 207 0.28 17.10 -7.50
C GLU A 207 0.13 16.85 -6.01
N ILE A 208 0.02 15.58 -5.63
CA ILE A 208 0.00 15.14 -4.23
C ILE A 208 1.24 14.30 -3.98
N GLU A 209 2.13 14.76 -3.12
CA GLU A 209 3.38 14.11 -2.79
C GLU A 209 3.39 13.62 -1.35
N TYR A 210 3.75 12.34 -1.16
CA TYR A 210 4.02 11.69 0.10
C TYR A 210 5.51 11.69 0.35
N PHE A 211 5.93 12.45 1.33
CA PHE A 211 7.31 12.66 1.69
C PHE A 211 7.61 11.97 3.02
N LEU A 212 8.54 11.02 3.03
CA LEU A 212 8.90 10.28 4.24
C LEU A 212 9.42 11.26 5.31
N LYS A 213 8.83 11.23 6.50
CA LYS A 213 9.05 12.25 7.54
C LYS A 213 10.53 12.42 7.90
N ASP A 214 11.28 11.33 7.99
CA ASP A 214 12.69 11.35 8.36
C ASP A 214 13.60 12.06 7.34
N PHE A 215 13.10 12.31 6.13
CA PHE A 215 13.80 13.03 5.05
C PHE A 215 13.19 14.41 4.77
N ASP A 216 12.17 14.82 5.54
CA ASP A 216 11.49 16.09 5.37
C ASP A 216 12.21 17.20 6.13
N ASN A 217 12.97 18.01 5.39
CA ASN A 217 13.72 19.15 5.93
C ASN A 217 12.88 20.43 6.02
N ASN A 218 11.56 20.37 5.79
CA ASN A 218 10.66 21.52 5.79
C ASN A 218 9.90 21.71 7.12
N GLU A 219 10.27 21.00 8.20
CA GLU A 219 9.71 21.18 9.55
C GLU A 219 10.53 22.14 10.40
#